data_34c6a779ace0530da29cdcde508712df
#
_entry.id   34c6a779ace0530da29cdcde508712df
#
_cell.length_a   1.000
_cell.length_b   1.000
_cell.length_c   1.000
_cell.angle_alpha   90.00
_cell.angle_beta   90.00
_cell.angle_gamma   90.00
#
_symmetry.space_group_name_H-M   'P 1'
#
loop_
_entity.id
_entity.type
_entity.pdbx_description
1 polymer ?
#
loop_
_entity_poly.entity_id
_entity_poly.type
_entity_poly.pdbx_seq_one_letter_code
_entity_poly.pdbx_strand_id
1 'polypeptide(L)'
;MSFHRMLTTTLIVAASVIATACATPSPTATPTVPAATYDDPFAYCAAVGDLDEPDDRYVGQQVPEVIAKALRTASGAAPEAPLDWFLQGSSWRCMDGKVYGCFVGANIPCWSKANTDRTPTAAETEFCQSQPNADVIPAVVTGHETVYEWRCRDGIPEIVRQVLQVDARGFIADFWYELTPE
;
A
#
# COMPACT_ATOMS: atom_id res chain seq x y z
N MET A 1 92.03 10.41 47.34
CA MET A 1 90.67 10.71 46.92
C MET A 1 90.19 9.53 46.06
N SER A 2 89.50 8.60 46.70
CA SER A 2 89.17 7.31 46.15
C SER A 2 87.67 7.27 45.92
N PHE A 3 87.22 7.09 44.63
CA PHE A 3 85.83 6.96 44.32
C PHE A 3 85.50 5.46 44.13
N HIS A 4 84.65 4.95 45.02
CA HIS A 4 84.09 3.60 44.91
C HIS A 4 82.92 3.61 43.92
N ARG A 5 83.06 2.76 42.91
CA ARG A 5 81.95 2.48 42.02
C ARG A 5 81.13 1.29 42.61
N MET A 6 79.95 1.59 43.01
CA MET A 6 78.93 0.56 43.34
C MET A 6 78.23 0.08 42.10
N LEU A 7 78.35 -1.22 41.77
CA LEU A 7 77.59 -1.91 40.70
C LEU A 7 76.25 -2.40 41.28
N THR A 8 75.19 -1.80 40.87
CA THR A 8 73.84 -2.31 41.19
C THR A 8 73.35 -3.23 40.05
N THR A 9 73.19 -4.53 40.34
CA THR A 9 72.70 -5.52 39.45
C THR A 9 71.16 -5.49 39.50
N THR A 10 70.52 -5.04 38.41
CA THR A 10 69.08 -5.01 38.29
C THR A 10 68.55 -6.35 37.68
N LEU A 11 67.80 -7.09 38.51
CA LEU A 11 67.15 -8.33 38.09
C LEU A 11 65.88 -7.98 37.32
N ILE A 12 65.84 -8.30 36.03
CA ILE A 12 64.59 -8.13 35.21
C ILE A 12 63.80 -9.43 35.32
N VAL A 13 62.66 -9.36 36.00
CA VAL A 13 61.65 -10.46 36.01
C VAL A 13 60.74 -10.25 34.80
N ALA A 14 60.86 -11.11 33.83
CA ALA A 14 59.95 -11.13 32.66
C ALA A 14 58.66 -11.81 33.07
N ALA A 15 57.57 -11.04 33.23
CA ALA A 15 56.21 -11.54 33.41
C ALA A 15 55.60 -11.88 32.06
N SER A 16 55.47 -13.19 31.75
CA SER A 16 54.76 -13.63 30.55
C SER A 16 53.25 -13.53 30.77
N VAL A 17 52.61 -12.58 30.10
CA VAL A 17 51.15 -12.48 30.08
C VAL A 17 50.57 -13.44 29.01
N ILE A 18 49.94 -14.51 29.45
CA ILE A 18 49.22 -15.44 28.57
C ILE A 18 47.86 -14.79 28.28
N ALA A 19 47.70 -14.24 27.08
CA ALA A 19 46.45 -13.72 26.60
C ALA A 19 45.56 -14.91 26.18
N THR A 20 44.59 -15.25 27.02
CA THR A 20 43.54 -16.21 26.67
C THR A 20 42.56 -15.54 25.71
N ALA A 21 42.64 -15.83 24.39
CA ALA A 21 41.66 -15.36 23.41
C ALA A 21 40.37 -16.11 23.63
N CYS A 22 39.36 -15.43 24.21
CA CYS A 22 37.97 -15.92 24.18
C CYS A 22 37.48 -15.80 22.73
N ALA A 23 37.41 -16.92 22.02
CA ALA A 23 36.73 -17.01 20.74
C ALA A 23 35.21 -16.85 20.99
N THR A 24 34.66 -15.70 20.65
CA THR A 24 33.21 -15.53 20.61
C THR A 24 32.64 -16.43 19.50
N PRO A 25 31.64 -17.28 19.76
CA PRO A 25 31.01 -18.08 18.70
C PRO A 25 30.35 -17.12 17.70
N SER A 26 30.71 -17.24 16.44
CA SER A 26 30.02 -16.55 15.34
C SER A 26 28.54 -16.94 15.36
N PRO A 27 27.60 -15.99 15.24
CA PRO A 27 26.18 -16.32 15.14
C PRO A 27 25.97 -17.23 13.91
N THR A 28 25.52 -18.47 14.16
CA THR A 28 25.11 -19.38 13.11
C THR A 28 23.94 -18.74 12.39
N ALA A 29 24.09 -18.38 11.11
CA ALA A 29 23.01 -17.86 10.28
C ALA A 29 21.88 -18.91 10.27
N THR A 30 20.72 -18.55 10.79
CA THR A 30 19.52 -19.38 10.69
C THR A 30 19.19 -19.49 9.20
N PRO A 31 18.98 -20.70 8.66
CA PRO A 31 18.59 -20.84 7.27
C PRO A 31 17.28 -20.10 7.04
N THR A 32 17.31 -19.05 6.19
CA THR A 32 16.12 -18.36 5.74
C THR A 32 15.38 -19.30 4.80
N VAL A 33 14.24 -19.82 5.24
CA VAL A 33 13.32 -20.56 4.35
C VAL A 33 12.82 -19.56 3.32
N PRO A 34 12.92 -19.85 2.00
CA PRO A 34 12.36 -18.97 0.98
C PRO A 34 10.86 -18.73 1.27
N ALA A 35 10.40 -17.50 1.13
CA ALA A 35 8.98 -17.19 1.25
C ALA A 35 8.20 -17.95 0.16
N ALA A 36 7.04 -18.52 0.53
CA ALA A 36 6.20 -19.19 -0.45
C ALA A 36 5.74 -18.19 -1.53
N THR A 37 5.76 -18.63 -2.80
CA THR A 37 5.27 -17.84 -3.93
C THR A 37 4.00 -18.44 -4.49
N TYR A 38 3.17 -17.61 -5.12
CA TYR A 38 1.84 -17.96 -5.61
C TYR A 38 1.66 -17.39 -7.02
N ASP A 39 1.08 -18.16 -7.91
CA ASP A 39 0.63 -17.74 -9.25
C ASP A 39 -0.90 -17.63 -9.34
N ASP A 40 -1.61 -18.23 -8.38
CA ASP A 40 -3.05 -18.10 -8.20
C ASP A 40 -3.38 -16.95 -7.26
N PRO A 41 -4.13 -15.91 -7.70
CA PRO A 41 -4.45 -14.75 -6.87
C PRO A 41 -5.33 -15.08 -5.65
N PHE A 42 -6.19 -16.10 -5.74
CA PHE A 42 -7.05 -16.49 -4.62
C PHE A 42 -6.27 -17.22 -3.53
N ALA A 43 -5.40 -18.16 -3.92
CA ALA A 43 -4.48 -18.82 -2.99
C ALA A 43 -3.51 -17.80 -2.37
N TYR A 44 -3.03 -16.83 -3.15
CA TYR A 44 -2.20 -15.74 -2.67
C TYR A 44 -2.92 -14.91 -1.59
N CYS A 45 -4.11 -14.38 -1.89
CA CYS A 45 -4.85 -13.56 -0.92
C CYS A 45 -5.22 -14.35 0.34
N ALA A 46 -5.60 -15.62 0.22
CA ALA A 46 -5.87 -16.49 1.38
C ALA A 46 -4.64 -16.65 2.28
N ALA A 47 -3.44 -16.61 1.72
CA ALA A 47 -2.19 -16.76 2.48
C ALA A 47 -1.68 -15.44 3.10
N VAL A 48 -1.89 -14.29 2.43
CA VAL A 48 -1.33 -13.01 2.86
C VAL A 48 -2.29 -12.17 3.71
N GLY A 49 -3.60 -12.42 3.61
CA GLY A 49 -4.65 -11.68 4.35
C GLY A 49 -4.95 -10.33 3.70
N ASP A 50 -4.33 -9.25 4.19
CA ASP A 50 -4.56 -7.87 3.74
C ASP A 50 -3.34 -7.31 3.04
N LEU A 51 -3.50 -6.93 1.77
CA LEU A 51 -2.51 -6.19 0.97
C LEU A 51 -3.21 -5.28 -0.04
N ASP A 52 -2.79 -4.03 -0.10
CA ASP A 52 -3.36 -3.03 -1.00
C ASP A 52 -2.94 -3.26 -2.46
N GLU A 53 -1.77 -3.90 -2.67
CA GLU A 53 -1.22 -4.30 -3.97
C GLU A 53 -0.47 -5.63 -3.81
N PRO A 54 -0.46 -6.52 -4.81
CA PRO A 54 0.36 -7.73 -4.78
C PRO A 54 1.84 -7.41 -4.63
N ASP A 55 2.53 -8.16 -3.76
CA ASP A 55 3.97 -8.07 -3.54
C ASP A 55 4.74 -9.20 -4.24
N ASP A 56 6.06 -9.29 -4.00
CA ASP A 56 6.98 -10.26 -4.64
C ASP A 56 6.63 -11.73 -4.40
N ARG A 57 5.71 -12.04 -3.47
CA ARG A 57 5.19 -13.39 -3.26
C ARG A 57 4.19 -13.80 -4.34
N TYR A 58 3.61 -12.83 -5.04
CA TYR A 58 2.78 -13.11 -6.20
C TYR A 58 3.64 -13.09 -7.48
N VAL A 59 3.70 -14.22 -8.18
CA VAL A 59 4.57 -14.41 -9.37
C VAL A 59 3.75 -14.59 -10.66
N GLY A 60 2.42 -14.44 -10.59
CA GLY A 60 1.53 -14.51 -11.75
C GLY A 60 1.53 -13.23 -12.61
N GLN A 61 0.60 -13.16 -13.54
CA GLN A 61 0.37 -11.96 -14.34
C GLN A 61 -0.17 -10.82 -13.48
N GLN A 62 0.17 -9.57 -13.80
CA GLN A 62 -0.29 -8.39 -13.06
C GLN A 62 -1.83 -8.39 -12.88
N VAL A 63 -2.56 -8.64 -13.96
CA VAL A 63 -4.00 -8.92 -13.92
C VAL A 63 -4.22 -10.27 -14.62
N PRO A 64 -4.40 -11.37 -13.86
CA PRO A 64 -4.69 -12.67 -14.46
C PRO A 64 -6.07 -12.70 -15.14
N GLU A 65 -6.21 -13.57 -16.12
CA GLU A 65 -7.48 -13.74 -16.84
C GLU A 65 -8.64 -14.10 -15.90
N VAL A 66 -8.37 -14.88 -14.84
CA VAL A 66 -9.39 -15.24 -13.83
C VAL A 66 -9.91 -14.01 -13.09
N ILE A 67 -9.04 -13.03 -12.77
CA ILE A 67 -9.44 -11.75 -12.17
C ILE A 67 -10.30 -10.95 -13.15
N ALA A 68 -9.86 -10.82 -14.41
CA ALA A 68 -10.58 -10.06 -15.43
C ALA A 68 -11.99 -10.63 -15.69
N LYS A 69 -12.13 -11.95 -15.76
CA LYS A 69 -13.42 -12.63 -15.91
C LYS A 69 -14.34 -12.41 -14.71
N ALA A 70 -13.83 -12.72 -13.51
CA ALA A 70 -14.59 -12.56 -12.27
C ALA A 70 -15.04 -11.11 -12.08
N LEU A 71 -14.18 -10.13 -12.38
CA LEU A 71 -14.52 -8.72 -12.26
C LEU A 71 -15.55 -8.27 -13.29
N ARG A 72 -15.46 -8.73 -14.55
CA ARG A 72 -16.49 -8.47 -15.57
C ARG A 72 -17.85 -8.94 -15.08
N THR A 73 -17.92 -10.14 -14.51
CA THR A 73 -19.15 -10.69 -13.94
C THR A 73 -19.63 -9.90 -12.72
N ALA A 74 -18.74 -9.66 -11.75
CA ALA A 74 -19.08 -8.99 -10.49
C ALA A 74 -19.49 -7.52 -10.67
N SER A 75 -18.93 -6.82 -11.67
CA SER A 75 -19.30 -5.43 -11.99
C SER A 75 -20.62 -5.32 -12.77
N GLY A 76 -21.24 -6.43 -13.16
CA GLY A 76 -22.47 -6.44 -13.98
C GLY A 76 -22.25 -5.96 -15.41
N ALA A 77 -21.02 -6.00 -15.91
CA ALA A 77 -20.74 -5.67 -17.29
C ALA A 77 -21.39 -6.70 -18.24
N ALA A 78 -21.71 -6.25 -19.47
CA ALA A 78 -22.29 -7.13 -20.48
C ALA A 78 -21.35 -8.33 -20.74
N PRO A 79 -21.86 -9.56 -20.85
CA PRO A 79 -21.03 -10.75 -21.06
C PRO A 79 -20.12 -10.68 -22.29
N GLU A 80 -20.55 -9.92 -23.32
CA GLU A 80 -19.81 -9.66 -24.56
C GLU A 80 -18.78 -8.52 -24.43
N ALA A 81 -18.70 -7.83 -23.30
CA ALA A 81 -17.70 -6.79 -23.07
C ALA A 81 -16.29 -7.36 -23.27
N PRO A 82 -15.44 -6.71 -24.07
CA PRO A 82 -14.10 -7.23 -24.37
C PRO A 82 -13.29 -7.50 -23.12
N LEU A 83 -12.81 -8.74 -22.95
CA LEU A 83 -12.01 -9.12 -21.78
C LEU A 83 -10.72 -8.31 -21.67
N ASP A 84 -10.14 -7.90 -22.80
CA ASP A 84 -8.94 -7.08 -22.86
C ASP A 84 -9.08 -5.74 -22.10
N TRP A 85 -10.28 -5.17 -22.04
CA TRP A 85 -10.52 -3.96 -21.25
C TRP A 85 -10.31 -4.23 -19.77
N PHE A 86 -10.76 -5.38 -19.27
CA PHE A 86 -10.58 -5.78 -17.88
C PHE A 86 -9.13 -6.18 -17.58
N LEU A 87 -8.45 -6.83 -18.53
CA LEU A 87 -7.03 -7.18 -18.38
C LEU A 87 -6.12 -5.94 -18.26
N GLN A 88 -6.46 -4.86 -18.99
CA GLN A 88 -5.65 -3.64 -19.02
C GLN A 88 -6.10 -2.58 -18.03
N GLY A 89 -7.39 -2.54 -17.69
CA GLY A 89 -8.00 -1.49 -16.88
C GLY A 89 -8.34 -1.91 -15.45
N SER A 90 -7.91 -3.08 -14.99
CA SER A 90 -8.24 -3.52 -13.63
C SER A 90 -7.06 -3.42 -12.69
N SER A 91 -7.40 -3.23 -11.42
CA SER A 91 -6.52 -3.42 -10.28
C SER A 91 -7.15 -4.46 -9.35
N TRP A 92 -6.33 -5.17 -8.59
CA TRP A 92 -6.81 -6.10 -7.59
C TRP A 92 -5.95 -6.05 -6.33
N ARG A 93 -6.55 -6.44 -5.21
CA ARG A 93 -5.94 -6.43 -3.88
C ARG A 93 -6.50 -7.54 -3.02
N CYS A 94 -5.86 -7.76 -1.86
CA CYS A 94 -6.35 -8.69 -0.86
C CYS A 94 -6.97 -7.93 0.32
N MET A 95 -8.13 -8.39 0.78
CA MET A 95 -8.75 -7.91 2.01
C MET A 95 -9.47 -9.09 2.70
N ASP A 96 -9.19 -9.31 3.98
CA ASP A 96 -9.70 -10.43 4.77
C ASP A 96 -9.45 -11.81 4.13
N GLY A 97 -8.29 -11.98 3.47
CA GLY A 97 -7.94 -13.22 2.77
C GLY A 97 -8.69 -13.45 1.46
N LYS A 98 -9.45 -12.49 0.98
CA LYS A 98 -10.24 -12.54 -0.25
C LYS A 98 -9.67 -11.61 -1.31
N VAL A 99 -9.98 -11.92 -2.56
CA VAL A 99 -9.61 -11.08 -3.71
C VAL A 99 -10.69 -10.04 -3.94
N TYR A 100 -10.27 -8.79 -4.05
CA TYR A 100 -11.10 -7.67 -4.48
C TYR A 100 -10.55 -7.08 -5.77
N GLY A 101 -11.43 -6.85 -6.74
CA GLY A 101 -11.10 -6.23 -8.02
C GLY A 101 -11.79 -4.89 -8.19
N CYS A 102 -11.12 -3.95 -8.84
CA CYS A 102 -11.66 -2.66 -9.24
C CYS A 102 -11.34 -2.44 -10.71
N PHE A 103 -12.34 -2.02 -11.50
CA PHE A 103 -12.17 -1.66 -12.89
C PHE A 103 -12.08 -0.14 -13.02
N VAL A 104 -10.97 0.34 -13.58
CA VAL A 104 -10.71 1.77 -13.77
C VAL A 104 -11.68 2.33 -14.80
N GLY A 105 -12.53 3.26 -14.38
CA GLY A 105 -13.31 4.11 -15.27
C GLY A 105 -12.74 5.53 -15.29
N ALA A 106 -13.28 6.40 -16.14
CA ALA A 106 -12.86 7.79 -16.25
C ALA A 106 -12.89 8.56 -14.89
N ASN A 107 -13.72 8.09 -13.95
CA ASN A 107 -13.95 8.72 -12.66
C ASN A 107 -13.80 7.73 -11.48
N ILE A 108 -13.10 6.61 -11.68
CA ILE A 108 -12.93 5.57 -10.65
C ILE A 108 -11.45 5.42 -10.34
N PRO A 109 -10.95 5.99 -9.22
CA PRO A 109 -9.56 5.90 -8.82
C PRO A 109 -9.29 4.62 -8.04
N CYS A 110 -9.10 3.48 -8.72
CA CYS A 110 -8.88 2.18 -8.08
C CYS A 110 -7.67 2.15 -7.12
N TRP A 111 -6.61 2.91 -7.42
CA TRP A 111 -5.36 2.92 -6.64
C TRP A 111 -5.28 3.99 -5.57
N SER A 112 -6.21 4.94 -5.56
CA SER A 112 -6.20 6.05 -4.61
C SER A 112 -7.01 5.72 -3.36
N LYS A 113 -6.56 6.23 -2.22
CA LYS A 113 -7.36 6.22 -1.00
C LYS A 113 -8.50 7.23 -1.11
N ALA A 114 -9.59 6.94 -0.43
CA ALA A 114 -10.71 7.85 -0.33
C ALA A 114 -10.30 9.17 0.34
N ASN A 115 -10.71 10.29 -0.22
CA ASN A 115 -10.58 11.59 0.41
C ASN A 115 -11.78 11.83 1.34
N THR A 116 -11.53 11.78 2.63
CA THR A 116 -12.51 12.04 3.69
C THR A 116 -12.32 13.42 4.34
N ASP A 117 -11.47 14.29 3.78
CA ASP A 117 -11.30 15.65 4.28
C ASP A 117 -12.59 16.45 4.02
N ARG A 118 -13.01 17.13 5.05
CA ARG A 118 -14.21 17.98 5.04
C ARG A 118 -13.88 19.47 4.87
N THR A 119 -12.59 19.78 4.75
CA THR A 119 -12.10 21.15 4.56
C THR A 119 -12.14 21.50 3.07
N PRO A 120 -12.82 22.56 2.65
CA PRO A 120 -12.80 23.00 1.26
C PRO A 120 -11.38 23.30 0.76
N THR A 121 -11.08 22.84 -0.43
CA THR A 121 -9.83 23.16 -1.14
C THR A 121 -9.86 24.58 -1.70
N ALA A 122 -8.68 25.08 -2.12
CA ALA A 122 -8.60 26.36 -2.83
C ALA A 122 -9.38 26.32 -4.15
N ALA A 123 -9.35 25.19 -4.87
CA ALA A 123 -10.06 25.02 -6.13
C ALA A 123 -11.59 25.06 -5.95
N GLU A 124 -12.12 24.42 -4.92
CA GLU A 124 -13.53 24.46 -4.58
C GLU A 124 -13.96 25.88 -4.17
N THR A 125 -13.12 26.57 -3.41
CA THR A 125 -13.37 27.95 -3.00
C THR A 125 -13.41 28.89 -4.21
N GLU A 126 -12.44 28.80 -5.14
CA GLU A 126 -12.40 29.58 -6.36
C GLU A 126 -13.60 29.27 -7.27
N PHE A 127 -13.96 27.99 -7.39
CA PHE A 127 -15.15 27.60 -8.15
C PHE A 127 -16.42 28.24 -7.58
N CYS A 128 -16.62 28.21 -6.26
CA CYS A 128 -17.79 28.81 -5.62
C CYS A 128 -17.81 30.36 -5.71
N GLN A 129 -16.64 30.99 -5.73
CA GLN A 129 -16.58 32.45 -5.99
C GLN A 129 -17.05 32.79 -7.41
N SER A 130 -16.78 31.94 -8.38
CA SER A 130 -17.22 32.11 -9.77
C SER A 130 -18.67 31.68 -10.00
N GLN A 131 -19.15 30.69 -9.24
CA GLN A 131 -20.50 30.12 -9.33
C GLN A 131 -21.14 30.00 -7.95
N PRO A 132 -21.61 31.12 -7.36
CA PRO A 132 -21.95 31.25 -5.94
C PRO A 132 -23.04 30.30 -5.42
N ASN A 133 -23.89 29.81 -6.30
CA ASN A 133 -25.04 28.97 -5.92
C ASN A 133 -25.11 27.71 -6.84
N ALA A 134 -23.97 27.16 -7.23
CA ALA A 134 -23.93 25.91 -7.97
C ALA A 134 -24.44 24.75 -7.07
N ASP A 135 -25.42 24.01 -7.56
CA ASP A 135 -26.00 22.87 -6.83
C ASP A 135 -25.02 21.73 -6.64
N VAL A 136 -24.01 21.61 -7.50
CA VAL A 136 -22.96 20.57 -7.45
C VAL A 136 -21.61 21.19 -7.82
N ILE A 137 -20.57 20.89 -7.05
CA ILE A 137 -19.19 21.13 -7.45
C ILE A 137 -18.71 19.87 -8.20
N PRO A 138 -18.30 19.99 -9.48
CA PRO A 138 -17.97 18.80 -10.27
C PRO A 138 -16.66 18.13 -9.83
N ALA A 139 -16.54 16.83 -10.08
CA ALA A 139 -15.38 16.02 -9.66
C ALA A 139 -14.04 16.51 -10.19
N VAL A 140 -14.01 17.19 -11.33
CA VAL A 140 -12.79 17.85 -11.86
C VAL A 140 -12.25 18.95 -10.93
N VAL A 141 -13.08 19.47 -10.02
CA VAL A 141 -12.74 20.49 -9.02
C VAL A 141 -12.48 19.85 -7.66
N THR A 142 -13.37 18.93 -7.20
CA THR A 142 -13.28 18.30 -5.89
C THR A 142 -12.27 17.17 -5.80
N GLY A 143 -11.83 16.62 -6.95
CA GLY A 143 -11.13 15.33 -7.05
C GLY A 143 -12.10 14.15 -7.13
N HIS A 144 -11.61 13.06 -7.75
CA HIS A 144 -12.40 11.83 -7.92
C HIS A 144 -12.40 10.94 -6.67
N GLU A 145 -11.51 11.24 -5.72
CA GLU A 145 -11.33 10.50 -4.48
C GLU A 145 -12.26 10.95 -3.35
N THR A 146 -12.95 12.11 -3.52
CA THR A 146 -13.85 12.61 -2.47
C THR A 146 -15.05 11.69 -2.27
N VAL A 147 -15.37 11.43 -1.02
CA VAL A 147 -16.57 10.66 -0.65
C VAL A 147 -17.80 11.54 -0.46
N TYR A 148 -17.66 12.84 -0.64
CA TYR A 148 -18.72 13.82 -0.39
C TYR A 148 -19.26 14.42 -1.68
N GLU A 149 -20.56 14.68 -1.68
CA GLU A 149 -21.22 15.59 -2.60
C GLU A 149 -21.08 17.02 -2.06
N TRP A 150 -20.54 17.90 -2.90
CA TRP A 150 -20.31 19.31 -2.58
C TRP A 150 -21.17 20.23 -3.43
N ARG A 151 -21.56 21.37 -2.85
CA ARG A 151 -22.26 22.46 -3.53
C ARG A 151 -21.70 23.81 -3.12
N CYS A 152 -22.12 24.87 -3.82
CA CYS A 152 -21.86 26.25 -3.44
C CYS A 152 -23.13 26.87 -2.82
N ARG A 153 -22.96 27.59 -1.72
CA ARG A 153 -23.99 28.42 -1.14
C ARG A 153 -23.40 29.79 -0.82
N ASP A 154 -23.95 30.82 -1.46
CA ASP A 154 -23.48 32.21 -1.31
C ASP A 154 -21.96 32.37 -1.46
N GLY A 155 -21.38 31.63 -2.44
CA GLY A 155 -19.95 31.67 -2.74
C GLY A 155 -19.08 30.81 -1.81
N ILE A 156 -19.66 29.99 -0.92
CA ILE A 156 -18.96 29.14 0.03
C ILE A 156 -19.19 27.66 -0.30
N PRO A 157 -18.14 26.82 -0.41
CA PRO A 157 -18.29 25.38 -0.55
C PRO A 157 -18.94 24.75 0.70
N GLU A 158 -19.89 23.86 0.47
CA GLU A 158 -20.64 23.19 1.53
C GLU A 158 -20.82 21.70 1.18
N ILE A 159 -20.57 20.80 2.13
CA ILE A 159 -20.87 19.38 1.99
C ILE A 159 -22.40 19.18 2.12
N VAL A 160 -22.98 18.56 1.10
CA VAL A 160 -24.38 18.16 1.12
C VAL A 160 -24.55 16.87 1.92
N ARG A 161 -23.77 15.83 1.58
CA ARG A 161 -23.81 14.52 2.22
C ARG A 161 -22.59 13.69 1.83
N GLN A 162 -22.37 12.61 2.56
CA GLN A 162 -21.48 11.53 2.09
C GLN A 162 -22.25 10.65 1.10
N VAL A 163 -21.64 10.36 -0.04
CA VAL A 163 -22.24 9.59 -1.16
C VAL A 163 -21.53 8.28 -1.41
N LEU A 164 -20.28 8.12 -0.98
CA LEU A 164 -19.49 6.90 -1.13
C LEU A 164 -19.01 6.39 0.23
N GLN A 165 -18.89 5.06 0.36
CA GLN A 165 -18.42 4.43 1.59
C GLN A 165 -16.90 4.22 1.54
N VAL A 166 -16.28 4.20 2.71
CA VAL A 166 -14.85 3.92 2.86
C VAL A 166 -14.70 2.58 3.55
N ASP A 167 -13.87 1.70 2.99
CA ASP A 167 -13.58 0.40 3.58
C ASP A 167 -12.54 0.48 4.71
N ALA A 168 -12.29 -0.65 5.37
CA ALA A 168 -11.32 -0.76 6.47
C ALA A 168 -9.87 -0.42 6.05
N ARG A 169 -9.57 -0.46 4.75
CA ARG A 169 -8.26 -0.15 4.17
C ARG A 169 -8.16 1.30 3.68
N GLY A 170 -9.24 2.09 3.78
CA GLY A 170 -9.30 3.48 3.37
C GLY A 170 -9.55 3.71 1.88
N PHE A 171 -10.00 2.73 1.11
CA PHE A 171 -10.43 2.89 -0.27
C PHE A 171 -11.93 3.15 -0.35
N ILE A 172 -12.40 3.67 -1.49
CA ILE A 172 -13.83 3.80 -1.76
C ILE A 172 -14.40 2.40 -2.00
N ALA A 173 -15.15 1.89 -1.00
CA ALA A 173 -15.66 0.51 -1.02
C ALA A 173 -16.54 0.22 -2.25
N ASP A 174 -17.31 1.23 -2.69
CA ASP A 174 -18.25 1.11 -3.82
C ASP A 174 -17.59 0.75 -5.17
N PHE A 175 -16.26 0.90 -5.28
CA PHE A 175 -15.51 0.62 -6.51
C PHE A 175 -14.81 -0.75 -6.50
N TRP A 176 -14.87 -1.47 -5.38
CA TRP A 176 -14.19 -2.73 -5.19
C TRP A 176 -15.17 -3.89 -5.04
N TYR A 177 -15.06 -4.85 -5.92
CA TYR A 177 -15.91 -6.03 -5.96
C TYR A 177 -15.18 -7.23 -5.36
N GLU A 178 -15.80 -7.94 -4.41
CA GLU A 178 -15.30 -9.24 -3.97
C GLU A 178 -15.38 -10.22 -5.13
N LEU A 179 -14.26 -10.86 -5.47
CA LEU A 179 -14.16 -11.80 -6.56
C LEU A 179 -14.16 -13.24 -6.05
N THR A 180 -14.83 -14.11 -6.77
CA THR A 180 -14.80 -15.56 -6.54
C THR A 180 -14.21 -16.27 -7.76
N PRO A 181 -13.45 -17.38 -7.56
CA PRO A 181 -13.02 -18.19 -8.70
C PRO A 181 -14.24 -18.72 -9.47
N GLU A 182 -14.21 -18.59 -10.80
CA GLU A 182 -15.21 -19.18 -11.70
C GLU A 182 -14.83 -20.60 -12.09
#